data_2f92040d638aace057da0e627a6c4db7
#
_entry.id   2f92040d638aace057da0e627a6c4db7
#
_cell.length_a   1.000
_cell.length_b   1.000
_cell.length_c   1.000
_cell.angle_alpha   90.00
_cell.angle_beta   90.00
_cell.angle_gamma   90.00
#
_symmetry.space_group_name_H-M   'P 1'
#
loop_
_entity.id
_entity.type
_entity.pdbx_description
1 polymer ?
#
loop_
_entity_poly.entity_id
_entity_poly.type
_entity_poly.pdbx_seq_one_letter_code
_entity_poly.pdbx_strand_id
1 'polypeptide(L)'
;MKKMKLFLGLATLFVGLIGAFAFETSVVEAHTRTVKITVDKNGFSPSSTEVETGHKVNLVFNRADKNSCGSVVVIPKLKVRKTLPVGKDVIVSFTPTEAGQLTFSCGTGKHKGSIIVSES
;
A
#
# COMPACT_ATOMS: atom_id res chain seq x y z
N MET A 1 19.72 -74.16 2.30
CA MET A 1 19.70 -73.49 2.13
C MET A 1 19.33 -72.33 2.04
N LYS A 2 19.20 -72.13 2.08
CA LYS A 2 19.03 -71.17 1.97
C LYS A 2 18.55 -70.15 1.94
N LYS A 3 18.43 -69.79 1.86
CA LYS A 3 18.19 -68.85 1.78
C LYS A 3 17.77 -67.82 1.98
N MET A 4 17.69 -67.53 1.98
CA MET A 4 17.45 -66.57 2.09
C MET A 4 17.28 -65.54 2.19
N LYS A 5 17.23 -65.21 2.07
CA LYS A 5 17.32 -64.33 2.19
C LYS A 5 17.01 -63.24 1.86
N LEU A 6 16.85 -62.94 1.84
CA LEU A 6 16.69 -61.96 1.53
C LEU A 6 16.07 -61.00 1.70
N PHE A 7 15.88 -60.77 1.62
CA PHE A 7 15.35 -59.92 1.62
C PHE A 7 15.20 -58.97 1.98
N LEU A 8 15.24 -58.71 2.01
CA LEU A 8 15.40 -58.05 2.46
C LEU A 8 15.44 -56.89 2.33
N GLY A 9 15.71 -56.52 2.22
CA GLY A 9 16.00 -55.41 2.04
C GLY A 9 15.06 -54.50 1.58
N LEU A 10 14.58 -54.68 1.20
CA LEU A 10 13.73 -53.97 0.72
C LEU A 10 13.14 -53.00 1.31
N ALA A 11 13.05 -53.04 2.09
CA ALA A 11 12.31 -52.21 2.70
C ALA A 11 12.65 -50.91 2.73
N THR A 12 13.53 -50.71 2.60
CA THR A 12 13.91 -49.57 2.83
C THR A 12 13.43 -48.51 2.14
N LEU A 13 13.26 -48.61 1.38
CA LEU A 13 13.03 -47.63 0.77
C LEU A 13 12.20 -46.69 0.95
N PHE A 14 11.42 -46.60 1.13
CA PHE A 14 10.54 -45.72 1.06
C PHE A 14 10.58 -44.60 1.80
N VAL A 15 11.31 -44.59 2.43
CA VAL A 15 11.33 -43.63 3.26
C VAL A 15 11.44 -42.34 2.69
N GLY A 16 12.07 -42.15 1.73
CA GLY A 16 12.34 -40.89 1.36
C GLY A 16 11.24 -40.01 1.03
N LEU A 17 10.20 -40.56 0.83
CA LEU A 17 9.25 -39.74 0.46
C LEU A 17 8.85 -38.76 1.23
N ILE A 18 8.98 -38.87 2.35
CA ILE A 18 8.43 -38.02 3.13
C ILE A 18 8.79 -36.69 3.01
N GLY A 19 9.86 -36.36 2.71
CA GLY A 19 10.25 -35.06 2.86
C GLY A 19 9.66 -34.11 1.97
N ALA A 20 8.83 -34.48 1.23
CA ALA A 20 8.41 -33.61 0.30
C ALA A 20 7.51 -32.53 0.67
N PHE A 21 7.46 -32.12 1.80
CA PHE A 21 6.62 -31.20 2.12
C PHE A 21 6.96 -29.91 1.90
N ALA A 22 6.71 -29.27 0.97
CA ALA A 22 6.94 -28.00 0.73
C ALA A 22 5.93 -27.15 1.33
N PHE A 23 6.24 -26.41 2.23
CA PHE A 23 5.39 -25.53 2.68
C PHE A 23 5.52 -24.32 1.95
N GLU A 24 4.76 -24.00 1.08
CA GLU A 24 4.71 -22.83 0.50
C GLU A 24 4.02 -21.89 1.32
N THR A 25 4.68 -21.10 2.04
CA THR A 25 4.09 -20.03 2.70
C THR A 25 3.95 -18.99 1.66
N SER A 26 2.84 -18.82 1.16
CA SER A 26 2.61 -17.74 0.30
C SER A 26 2.55 -16.51 1.15
N VAL A 27 3.52 -15.72 1.02
CA VAL A 27 3.54 -14.47 1.67
C VAL A 27 2.63 -13.59 0.87
N VAL A 28 1.56 -13.24 1.44
CA VAL A 28 0.70 -12.28 0.83
C VAL A 28 1.36 -10.95 1.05
N GLU A 29 1.99 -10.45 0.05
CA GLU A 29 2.55 -9.16 0.17
C GLU A 29 1.44 -8.17 0.14
N ALA A 30 1.30 -7.44 1.17
CA ALA A 30 0.37 -6.34 1.19
C ALA A 30 0.92 -5.33 0.21
N HIS A 31 0.22 -5.11 -0.87
CA HIS A 31 0.63 -4.16 -1.86
C HIS A 31 0.46 -2.76 -1.29
N THR A 32 1.53 -2.03 -1.20
CA THR A 32 1.48 -0.63 -0.79
C THR A 32 1.40 0.23 -2.04
N ARG A 33 0.43 1.11 -2.08
CA ARG A 33 0.29 2.02 -3.19
C ARG A 33 0.84 3.38 -2.80
N THR A 34 1.80 3.86 -3.54
CA THR A 34 2.36 5.18 -3.31
C THR A 34 1.88 6.13 -4.39
N VAL A 35 1.29 7.24 -3.98
CA VAL A 35 0.78 8.24 -4.89
C VAL A 35 1.50 9.55 -4.60
N LYS A 36 2.14 10.11 -5.60
CA LYS A 36 2.83 11.39 -5.45
C LYS A 36 1.91 12.50 -5.92
N ILE A 37 1.72 13.49 -5.08
CA ILE A 37 0.84 14.62 -5.37
C ILE A 37 1.65 15.89 -5.24
N THR A 38 1.75 16.65 -6.31
CA THR A 38 2.44 17.92 -6.31
C THR A 38 1.44 19.02 -5.99
N VAL A 39 1.83 19.93 -5.12
CA VAL A 39 0.98 21.07 -4.72
C VAL A 39 1.66 22.33 -5.24
N ASP A 40 0.97 23.03 -6.11
CA ASP A 40 1.49 24.26 -6.67
C ASP A 40 0.39 25.33 -6.71
N LYS A 41 0.65 26.43 -7.38
CA LYS A 41 -0.33 27.51 -7.42
C LYS A 41 -1.64 27.13 -8.10
N ASN A 42 -1.63 26.08 -8.89
CA ASN A 42 -2.82 25.61 -9.58
C ASN A 42 -3.57 24.53 -8.79
N GLY A 43 -3.06 24.15 -7.66
CA GLY A 43 -3.68 23.15 -6.79
C GLY A 43 -2.91 21.86 -6.73
N PHE A 44 -3.64 20.76 -6.73
CA PHE A 44 -3.05 19.44 -6.58
C PHE A 44 -2.94 18.73 -7.93
N SER A 45 -1.82 18.08 -8.15
CA SER A 45 -1.58 17.34 -9.39
C SER A 45 -0.97 15.97 -9.03
N PRO A 46 -1.65 14.87 -9.26
CA PRO A 46 -3.00 14.76 -9.81
C PRO A 46 -4.06 15.21 -8.81
N SER A 47 -5.17 15.69 -9.30
CA SER A 47 -6.26 16.12 -8.45
C SER A 47 -7.19 14.99 -8.05
N SER A 48 -7.03 13.83 -8.66
CA SER A 48 -7.83 12.67 -8.34
C SER A 48 -6.96 11.41 -8.50
N THR A 49 -7.13 10.47 -7.61
CA THR A 49 -6.39 9.22 -7.68
C THR A 49 -7.28 8.09 -7.20
N GLU A 50 -7.00 6.86 -7.65
CA GLU A 50 -7.78 5.70 -7.28
C GLU A 50 -6.95 4.74 -6.47
N VAL A 51 -7.52 4.21 -5.43
CA VAL A 51 -6.87 3.23 -4.57
C VAL A 51 -7.90 2.15 -4.21
N GLU A 52 -7.46 1.10 -3.55
CA GLU A 52 -8.33 -0.02 -3.22
C GLU A 52 -8.40 -0.25 -1.72
N THR A 53 -9.52 -0.76 -1.25
CA THR A 53 -9.67 -1.10 0.16
C THR A 53 -8.68 -2.18 0.55
N GLY A 54 -8.25 -2.14 1.79
CA GLY A 54 -7.36 -3.18 2.33
C GLY A 54 -5.89 -3.02 1.99
N HIS A 55 -5.55 -2.11 1.10
CA HIS A 55 -4.14 -1.91 0.74
C HIS A 55 -3.64 -0.62 1.33
N LYS A 56 -2.44 -0.65 1.86
CA LYS A 56 -1.85 0.54 2.46
C LYS A 56 -1.56 1.58 1.38
N VAL A 57 -1.91 2.80 1.63
CA VAL A 57 -1.71 3.90 0.71
C VAL A 57 -0.78 4.93 1.36
N ASN A 58 0.23 5.33 0.63
CA ASN A 58 1.10 6.42 1.04
C ASN A 58 0.88 7.57 0.07
N LEU A 59 0.31 8.66 0.59
CA LEU A 59 0.17 9.88 -0.20
C LEU A 59 1.38 10.74 0.09
N VAL A 60 2.14 11.05 -0.93
CA VAL A 60 3.34 11.85 -0.80
C VAL A 60 3.06 13.21 -1.37
N PHE A 61 2.90 14.20 -0.51
CA PHE A 61 2.63 15.56 -0.94
C PHE A 61 3.93 16.34 -1.03
N ASN A 62 4.16 16.99 -2.15
CA ASN A 62 5.33 17.83 -2.33
C ASN A 62 4.87 19.21 -2.74
N ARG A 63 5.14 20.20 -1.92
CA ARG A 63 4.76 21.57 -2.20
C ARG A 63 5.83 22.20 -3.07
N ALA A 64 5.49 22.44 -4.31
CA ALA A 64 6.47 22.86 -5.31
C ALA A 64 6.85 24.33 -5.22
N ASP A 65 5.95 25.19 -4.75
CA ASP A 65 6.30 26.58 -4.61
C ASP A 65 5.52 27.23 -3.46
N LYS A 66 6.03 28.35 -3.01
CA LYS A 66 5.45 29.03 -1.85
C LYS A 66 4.16 29.77 -2.19
N ASN A 67 3.82 29.87 -3.46
CA ASN A 67 2.59 30.53 -3.87
C ASN A 67 1.43 29.54 -3.97
N SER A 68 1.67 28.30 -3.59
CA SER A 68 0.59 27.31 -3.56
C SER A 68 -0.43 27.66 -2.49
N CYS A 69 -1.56 27.01 -2.52
CA CYS A 69 -2.70 27.34 -1.68
C CYS A 69 -2.49 26.97 -0.23
N GLY A 70 -1.69 27.68 0.41
CA GLY A 70 -1.50 27.45 1.82
C GLY A 70 -0.43 26.39 2.09
N SER A 71 -0.01 26.34 3.30
CA SER A 71 1.07 25.47 3.70
C SER A 71 0.56 24.19 4.36
N VAL A 72 -0.70 23.90 4.23
CA VAL A 72 -1.32 22.78 4.96
C VAL A 72 -2.22 22.00 4.06
N VAL A 73 -2.18 20.67 4.17
CA VAL A 73 -3.15 19.80 3.52
C VAL A 73 -4.05 19.22 4.60
N VAL A 74 -5.34 19.16 4.32
CA VAL A 74 -6.35 18.66 5.25
C VAL A 74 -7.11 17.52 4.60
N ILE A 75 -7.25 16.41 5.30
CA ILE A 75 -8.07 15.28 4.86
C ILE A 75 -9.05 14.97 5.99
N PRO A 76 -10.22 15.59 5.97
CA PRO A 76 -11.14 15.52 7.11
C PRO A 76 -11.53 14.12 7.53
N LYS A 77 -11.81 13.25 6.58
CA LYS A 77 -12.24 11.90 6.93
C LYS A 77 -11.16 11.09 7.63
N LEU A 78 -9.91 11.44 7.45
CA LEU A 78 -8.81 10.77 8.11
C LEU A 78 -8.35 11.55 9.34
N LYS A 79 -8.98 12.71 9.60
CA LYS A 79 -8.60 13.58 10.70
C LYS A 79 -7.14 13.99 10.60
N VAL A 80 -6.70 14.24 9.38
CA VAL A 80 -5.31 14.59 9.08
C VAL A 80 -5.21 16.05 8.72
N ARG A 81 -4.23 16.72 9.29
CA ARG A 81 -3.88 18.07 8.94
C ARG A 81 -2.35 18.13 9.01
N LYS A 82 -1.72 18.35 7.87
CA LYS A 82 -0.26 18.32 7.80
C LYS A 82 0.28 19.61 7.20
N THR A 83 1.35 20.12 7.81
CA THR A 83 2.07 21.25 7.27
C THR A 83 2.95 20.78 6.12
N LEU A 84 2.98 21.54 5.05
CA LEU A 84 3.76 21.21 3.86
C LEU A 84 4.87 22.24 3.66
N PRO A 85 6.08 21.94 4.12
CA PRO A 85 7.22 22.82 3.83
C PRO A 85 7.53 22.78 2.33
N VAL A 86 7.92 23.90 1.78
CA VAL A 86 8.25 23.97 0.36
C VAL A 86 9.41 23.05 0.03
N GLY A 87 9.26 22.27 -1.01
CA GLY A 87 10.35 21.43 -1.50
C GLY A 87 10.58 20.14 -0.74
N LYS A 88 9.71 19.82 0.22
CA LYS A 88 9.89 18.60 0.99
C LYS A 88 8.69 17.70 0.84
N ASP A 89 8.95 16.40 0.85
CA ASP A 89 7.88 15.40 0.78
C ASP A 89 7.27 15.22 2.16
N VAL A 90 5.96 15.21 2.23
CA VAL A 90 5.23 14.92 3.45
C VAL A 90 4.34 13.73 3.18
N ILE A 91 4.48 12.68 3.96
CA ILE A 91 3.77 11.43 3.69
C ILE A 91 2.62 11.25 4.64
N VAL A 92 1.46 10.94 4.08
CA VAL A 92 0.28 10.57 4.84
C VAL A 92 -0.03 9.11 4.48
N SER A 93 0.03 8.24 5.48
CA SER A 93 -0.21 6.82 5.26
C SER A 93 -1.52 6.40 5.87
N PHE A 94 -2.28 5.60 5.15
CA PHE A 94 -3.54 5.06 5.67
C PHE A 94 -3.91 3.81 4.90
N THR A 95 -4.82 3.03 5.47
CA THR A 95 -5.35 1.85 4.79
C THR A 95 -6.85 2.03 4.72
N PRO A 96 -7.41 2.25 3.54
CA PRO A 96 -8.86 2.46 3.45
C PRO A 96 -9.60 1.17 3.76
N THR A 97 -10.70 1.28 4.49
CA THR A 97 -11.50 0.12 4.87
C THR A 97 -12.84 0.10 4.16
N GLU A 98 -13.27 1.21 3.59
CA GLU A 98 -14.54 1.30 2.92
C GLU A 98 -14.40 1.96 1.58
N ALA A 99 -15.12 1.48 0.60
CA ALA A 99 -15.16 2.12 -0.72
C ALA A 99 -15.86 3.48 -0.59
N GLY A 100 -15.50 4.39 -1.44
CA GLY A 100 -16.10 5.72 -1.45
C GLY A 100 -15.10 6.77 -1.87
N GLN A 101 -15.33 7.99 -1.44
CA GLN A 101 -14.48 9.09 -1.85
C GLN A 101 -13.96 9.82 -0.63
N LEU A 102 -12.68 10.07 -0.61
CA LEU A 102 -12.04 10.91 0.38
C LEU A 102 -11.65 12.21 -0.31
N THR A 103 -11.95 13.32 0.30
CA THR A 103 -11.58 14.62 -0.25
C THR A 103 -10.43 15.18 0.56
N PHE A 104 -9.45 15.74 -0.11
CA PHE A 104 -8.41 16.50 0.55
C PHE A 104 -8.39 17.91 0.00
N SER A 105 -7.92 18.84 0.79
CA SER A 105 -7.91 20.24 0.38
C SER A 105 -6.73 20.95 1.01
N CYS A 106 -6.40 22.12 0.49
CA CYS A 106 -5.42 22.95 1.16
C CYS A 106 -6.11 23.65 2.35
N GLY A 107 -5.30 24.17 3.27
CA GLY A 107 -5.83 24.76 4.49
C GLY A 107 -6.83 25.88 4.27
N THR A 108 -6.73 26.60 3.17
CA THR A 108 -7.68 27.67 2.84
C THR A 108 -8.94 27.15 2.18
N GLY A 109 -8.94 25.89 1.76
CA GLY A 109 -10.05 25.30 1.02
C GLY A 109 -10.15 25.75 -0.43
N LYS A 110 -9.19 26.52 -0.91
CA LYS A 110 -9.24 27.03 -2.26
C LYS A 110 -9.11 25.96 -3.33
N HIS A 111 -8.31 24.96 -3.08
CA HIS A 111 -8.14 23.84 -4.01
C HIS A 111 -8.44 22.53 -3.31
N LYS A 112 -9.00 21.61 -4.05
CA LYS A 112 -9.38 20.30 -3.50
C LYS A 112 -8.96 19.19 -4.44
N GLY A 113 -8.81 18.02 -3.88
CA GLY A 113 -8.56 16.80 -4.66
C GLY A 113 -9.37 15.65 -4.08
N SER A 114 -9.36 14.53 -4.77
CA SER A 114 -10.14 13.37 -4.39
C SER A 114 -9.33 12.09 -4.43
N ILE A 115 -9.63 11.20 -3.53
CA ILE A 115 -9.12 9.85 -3.56
C ILE A 115 -10.34 8.95 -3.68
N ILE A 116 -10.42 8.22 -4.78
CA ILE A 116 -11.53 7.32 -5.02
C ILE A 116 -11.11 5.94 -4.53
N VAL A 117 -11.83 5.41 -3.57
CA VAL A 117 -11.53 4.11 -2.99
C VAL A 117 -12.51 3.10 -3.57
N SER A 118 -11.99 2.08 -4.24
CA SER A 118 -12.81 1.03 -4.78
C SER A 118 -12.60 -0.24 -3.98
N GLU A 119 -13.50 -1.18 -4.10
CA GLU A 119 -13.35 -2.45 -3.41
C GLU A 119 -12.28 -3.27 -4.09
N SER A 120 -11.44 -3.90 -3.35
CA SER A 120 -10.39 -4.76 -3.90
C SER A 120 -10.90 -6.18 -4.19
#